data_ff1403e1936070c80d932eba00d5a976
#
_entry.id   ff1403e1936070c80d932eba00d5a976
#
_cell.length_a   1.000
_cell.length_b   1.000
_cell.length_c   1.000
_cell.angle_alpha   90.00
_cell.angle_beta   90.00
_cell.angle_gamma   90.00
#
_symmetry.space_group_name_H-M   'P 1'
#
loop_
_entity.id
_entity.type
_entity.pdbx_description
1 polymer ?
#
loop_
_entity_poly.entity_id
_entity_poly.type
_entity_poly.pdbx_seq_one_letter_code
_entity_poly.pdbx_strand_id
1 'polypeptide(L)'
;DVYKRQKLPCAQLHWIISDRNESLTVESTNDGLKIYDNPVGVLTNNPPFDIQMFMLNNYMSLSPKQPENNFGKSAELTTYSRGMGAIGLPGDLSSASRFAKVAFTKLNSVSGDSEGESVSQFFHILGSVDQQRGCCEVSDVKYEITLYTSCCNADKGIYYYTTYNNHQICAVDMHKIDLDIAELTAYTPITEGKVLFQN
;
A
#
# COMPACT_ATOMS: atom_id res chain seq x y z
N ASP A 1 0.13 18.00 -29.62
CA ASP A 1 1.32 18.85 -29.50
C ASP A 1 1.30 19.83 -28.32
N VAL A 2 0.20 19.91 -27.60
CA VAL A 2 0.09 20.74 -26.38
C VAL A 2 0.98 20.20 -25.26
N TYR A 3 1.18 18.88 -25.17
CA TYR A 3 2.01 18.24 -24.15
C TYR A 3 3.52 18.46 -24.33
N LYS A 4 3.98 18.79 -25.53
CA LYS A 4 5.41 19.06 -25.79
C LYS A 4 5.90 20.42 -25.33
N ARG A 5 5.01 21.34 -24.95
CA ARG A 5 5.35 22.71 -24.56
C ARG A 5 5.34 22.99 -23.05
N GLN A 6 4.80 22.08 -22.24
CA GLN A 6 4.89 22.22 -20.80
C GLN A 6 6.23 21.64 -20.35
N LYS A 7 7.14 22.49 -19.92
CA LYS A 7 8.28 22.09 -19.09
C LYS A 7 7.71 21.64 -17.75
N LEU A 8 7.29 20.39 -17.66
CA LEU A 8 7.00 19.79 -16.36
C LEU A 8 8.29 19.84 -15.54
N PRO A 9 8.22 20.28 -14.27
CA PRO A 9 9.40 20.26 -13.42
C PRO A 9 9.94 18.84 -13.38
N CYS A 10 11.24 18.67 -13.62
CA CYS A 10 11.91 17.38 -13.46
C CYS A 10 11.86 17.05 -11.95
N ALA A 11 10.91 16.25 -11.55
CA ALA A 11 10.81 15.75 -10.20
C ALA A 11 11.20 14.26 -10.19
N GLN A 12 11.82 13.81 -9.09
CA GLN A 12 12.03 12.40 -8.85
C GLN A 12 10.65 11.76 -8.56
N LEU A 13 10.04 11.22 -9.60
CA LEU A 13 8.74 10.58 -9.54
C LEU A 13 8.88 9.10 -9.83
N HIS A 14 7.98 8.32 -9.27
CA HIS A 14 7.83 6.91 -9.56
C HIS A 14 6.36 6.53 -9.68
N TRP A 15 6.10 5.49 -10.43
CA TRP A 15 4.76 4.99 -10.70
C TRP A 15 4.75 3.47 -10.58
N ILE A 16 3.66 2.92 -10.05
CA ILE A 16 3.30 1.53 -10.21
C ILE A 16 2.19 1.45 -11.25
N ILE A 17 2.36 0.59 -12.22
CA ILE A 17 1.39 0.33 -13.29
C ILE A 17 1.07 -1.15 -13.23
N SER A 18 -0.20 -1.48 -13.04
CA SER A 18 -0.62 -2.87 -12.85
C SER A 18 -1.85 -3.16 -13.68
N ASP A 19 -1.89 -4.39 -14.20
CA ASP A 19 -3.09 -4.99 -14.75
C ASP A 19 -3.43 -6.30 -14.01
N ARG A 20 -4.23 -7.16 -14.62
CA ARG A 20 -4.62 -8.45 -14.05
C ARG A 20 -3.45 -9.43 -13.92
N ASN A 21 -2.43 -9.32 -14.76
CA ASN A 21 -1.39 -10.32 -14.95
C ASN A 21 -0.06 -9.89 -14.32
N GLU A 22 0.26 -8.61 -14.40
CA GLU A 22 1.58 -8.09 -14.02
C GLU A 22 1.54 -6.70 -13.41
N SER A 23 2.63 -6.34 -12.77
CA SER A 23 2.88 -4.99 -12.26
C SER A 23 4.27 -4.53 -12.68
N LEU A 24 4.38 -3.29 -13.10
CA LEU A 24 5.62 -2.62 -13.43
C LEU A 24 5.87 -1.45 -12.47
N THR A 25 7.13 -1.21 -12.15
CA THR A 25 7.57 0.03 -11.50
C THR A 25 8.33 0.88 -12.51
N VAL A 26 7.97 2.14 -12.62
CA VAL A 26 8.64 3.14 -13.45
C VAL A 26 9.20 4.22 -12.55
N GLU A 27 10.51 4.48 -12.62
CA GLU A 27 11.18 5.49 -11.80
C GLU A 27 11.92 6.50 -12.67
N SER A 28 11.71 7.79 -12.42
CA SER A 28 12.49 8.88 -12.99
C SER A 28 13.67 9.17 -12.06
N THR A 29 14.86 8.77 -12.47
CA THR A 29 16.11 8.94 -11.73
C THR A 29 17.01 9.98 -12.40
N ASN A 30 18.11 10.38 -11.73
CA ASN A 30 19.11 11.26 -12.35
C ASN A 30 19.78 10.64 -13.59
N ASP A 31 19.82 9.30 -13.66
CA ASP A 31 20.40 8.55 -14.77
C ASP A 31 19.39 8.25 -15.88
N GLY A 32 18.17 8.79 -15.78
CA GLY A 32 17.08 8.59 -16.72
C GLY A 32 15.92 7.76 -16.18
N LEU A 33 15.04 7.34 -17.08
CA LEU A 33 13.88 6.52 -16.78
C LEU A 33 14.28 5.06 -16.64
N LYS A 34 13.91 4.45 -15.52
CA LYS A 34 14.10 3.02 -15.26
C LYS A 34 12.75 2.33 -15.18
N ILE A 35 12.67 1.13 -15.75
CA ILE A 35 11.46 0.30 -15.74
C ILE A 35 11.84 -1.07 -15.18
N TYR A 36 11.07 -1.56 -14.22
CA TYR A 36 11.28 -2.84 -13.55
C TYR A 36 10.02 -3.67 -13.55
N ASP A 37 10.16 -4.97 -13.74
CA ASP A 37 9.12 -5.93 -13.35
C ASP A 37 8.94 -5.87 -11.83
N ASN A 38 7.70 -5.82 -11.38
CA ASN A 38 7.38 -5.72 -9.96
C ASN A 38 6.60 -6.95 -9.47
N PRO A 39 7.31 -8.05 -9.12
CA PRO A 39 6.67 -9.30 -8.75
C PRO A 39 5.92 -9.25 -7.40
N VAL A 40 6.22 -8.25 -6.57
CA VAL A 40 5.51 -8.07 -5.28
C VAL A 40 4.30 -7.15 -5.41
N GLY A 41 4.22 -6.37 -6.50
CA GLY A 41 3.12 -5.41 -6.75
C GLY A 41 2.99 -4.38 -5.64
N VAL A 42 4.12 -3.85 -5.16
CA VAL A 42 4.24 -2.85 -4.10
C VAL A 42 5.22 -1.78 -4.54
N LEU A 43 4.94 -0.54 -4.21
CA LEU A 43 5.84 0.59 -4.39
C LEU A 43 5.66 1.54 -3.20
N THR A 44 6.78 2.02 -2.66
CA THR A 44 6.85 3.05 -1.63
C THR A 44 7.83 4.14 -2.05
N ASN A 45 8.25 5.01 -1.15
CA ASN A 45 9.17 6.11 -1.45
C ASN A 45 10.62 5.61 -1.66
N ASN A 46 11.63 6.48 -1.46
CA ASN A 46 13.05 6.10 -1.46
C ASN A 46 13.39 5.05 -0.39
N PRO A 47 14.38 4.17 -0.61
CA PRO A 47 15.32 4.12 -1.75
C PRO A 47 14.66 3.61 -3.04
N PRO A 48 15.38 3.65 -4.20
CA PRO A 48 14.90 3.11 -5.47
C PRO A 48 14.41 1.66 -5.38
N PHE A 49 13.51 1.29 -6.28
CA PHE A 49 12.80 0.01 -6.26
C PHE A 49 13.74 -1.21 -6.27
N ASP A 50 14.79 -1.22 -7.09
CA ASP A 50 15.77 -2.31 -7.15
C ASP A 50 16.49 -2.53 -5.80
N ILE A 51 16.80 -1.44 -5.09
CA ILE A 51 17.38 -1.52 -3.74
C ILE A 51 16.35 -2.07 -2.75
N GLN A 52 15.10 -1.64 -2.80
CA GLN A 52 14.04 -2.17 -1.93
C GLN A 52 13.82 -3.66 -2.16
N MET A 53 13.79 -4.09 -3.43
CA MET A 53 13.71 -5.52 -3.77
C MET A 53 14.92 -6.30 -3.24
N PHE A 54 16.13 -5.76 -3.36
CA PHE A 54 17.33 -6.38 -2.79
C PHE A 54 17.23 -6.52 -1.27
N MET A 55 16.71 -5.51 -0.57
CA MET A 55 16.54 -5.54 0.89
C MET A 55 15.57 -6.60 1.37
N LEU A 56 14.61 -7.06 0.54
CA LEU A 56 13.71 -8.16 0.90
C LEU A 56 14.45 -9.47 1.21
N ASN A 57 15.69 -9.65 0.73
CA ASN A 57 16.51 -10.82 1.09
C ASN A 57 16.74 -10.94 2.60
N ASN A 58 16.72 -9.84 3.35
CA ASN A 58 16.86 -9.85 4.81
C ASN A 58 15.64 -10.48 5.50
N TYR A 59 14.53 -10.64 4.80
CA TYR A 59 13.25 -11.11 5.33
C TYR A 59 12.83 -12.48 4.79
N MET A 60 13.73 -13.20 4.09
CA MET A 60 13.43 -14.51 3.48
C MET A 60 12.99 -15.58 4.50
N SER A 61 13.35 -15.42 5.77
CA SER A 61 12.95 -16.33 6.84
C SER A 61 11.54 -16.09 7.38
N LEU A 62 10.92 -14.98 7.03
CA LEU A 62 9.56 -14.65 7.49
C LEU A 62 8.53 -15.62 6.90
N SER A 63 7.57 -16.00 7.72
CA SER A 63 6.52 -16.95 7.36
C SER A 63 5.22 -16.65 8.12
N PRO A 64 4.04 -16.88 7.54
CA PRO A 64 2.78 -16.89 8.29
C PRO A 64 2.66 -18.12 9.23
N LYS A 65 3.50 -19.14 9.02
CA LYS A 65 3.53 -20.36 9.84
C LYS A 65 4.32 -20.15 11.12
N GLN A 66 4.07 -20.98 12.12
CA GLN A 66 4.88 -21.02 13.33
C GLN A 66 6.29 -21.49 13.01
N PRO A 67 7.33 -20.86 13.62
CA PRO A 67 8.71 -21.28 13.40
C PRO A 67 9.01 -22.59 14.10
N GLU A 68 9.91 -23.35 13.51
CA GLU A 68 10.59 -24.45 14.18
C GLU A 68 11.80 -23.92 14.98
N ASN A 69 12.24 -24.69 16.00
CA ASN A 69 13.45 -24.34 16.76
C ASN A 69 14.71 -24.62 15.94
N ASN A 70 15.17 -23.65 15.21
CA ASN A 70 16.42 -23.66 14.45
C ASN A 70 17.59 -22.95 15.19
N PHE A 71 17.35 -22.46 16.43
CA PHE A 71 18.34 -21.69 17.17
C PHE A 71 19.54 -22.55 17.64
N GLY A 72 19.27 -23.76 18.04
CA GLY A 72 20.31 -24.71 18.47
C GLY A 72 19.72 -25.94 19.16
N LYS A 73 20.37 -27.09 18.96
CA LYS A 73 19.87 -28.39 19.46
C LYS A 73 19.86 -28.50 21.00
N SER A 74 20.70 -27.71 21.68
CA SER A 74 20.81 -27.73 23.16
C SER A 74 19.81 -26.82 23.86
N ALA A 75 19.11 -25.96 23.10
CA ALA A 75 18.10 -25.03 23.63
C ALA A 75 16.71 -25.53 23.29
N GLU A 76 15.94 -25.96 24.28
CA GLU A 76 14.52 -26.34 24.10
C GLU A 76 13.64 -25.08 24.04
N LEU A 77 13.52 -24.51 22.85
CA LEU A 77 12.67 -23.32 22.62
C LEU A 77 11.33 -23.71 22.01
N THR A 78 10.28 -23.11 22.52
CA THR A 78 8.91 -23.33 22.07
C THR A 78 8.22 -22.00 21.72
N THR A 79 7.26 -22.04 20.81
CA THR A 79 6.48 -20.87 20.49
C THR A 79 5.51 -20.53 21.63
N TYR A 80 5.44 -19.25 22.02
CA TYR A 80 4.58 -18.75 23.09
C TYR A 80 3.29 -18.04 22.57
N SER A 81 3.23 -17.72 21.27
CA SER A 81 2.06 -17.10 20.65
C SER A 81 1.96 -17.43 19.16
N ARG A 82 0.79 -17.15 18.56
CA ARG A 82 0.63 -17.19 17.09
C ARG A 82 1.36 -16.00 16.46
N GLY A 83 1.71 -16.13 15.18
CA GLY A 83 2.36 -15.06 14.40
C GLY A 83 3.87 -14.95 14.59
N MET A 84 4.50 -15.85 15.39
CA MET A 84 5.94 -15.81 15.65
C MET A 84 6.80 -16.06 14.39
N GLY A 85 6.26 -16.65 13.33
CA GLY A 85 6.98 -16.78 12.06
C GLY A 85 7.29 -15.46 11.38
N ALA A 86 6.62 -14.38 11.79
CA ALA A 86 6.87 -13.02 11.29
C ALA A 86 7.76 -12.18 12.25
N ILE A 87 8.42 -12.79 13.23
CA ILE A 87 9.38 -12.06 14.09
C ILE A 87 10.51 -11.51 13.22
N GLY A 88 10.75 -10.19 13.34
CA GLY A 88 11.69 -9.46 12.51
C GLY A 88 11.04 -8.68 11.36
N LEU A 89 9.72 -8.84 11.13
CA LEU A 89 8.99 -7.96 10.21
C LEU A 89 9.08 -6.53 10.76
N PRO A 90 9.56 -5.54 9.94
CA PRO A 90 9.75 -4.19 10.43
C PRO A 90 8.42 -3.51 10.76
N GLY A 91 8.42 -2.69 11.79
CA GLY A 91 7.22 -2.00 12.28
C GLY A 91 7.30 -0.47 12.23
N ASP A 92 8.46 0.08 11.90
CA ASP A 92 8.63 1.53 11.76
C ASP A 92 8.01 2.06 10.47
N LEU A 93 7.88 3.40 10.38
CA LEU A 93 7.19 4.08 9.30
C LEU A 93 8.11 4.48 8.13
N SER A 94 9.38 4.08 8.13
CA SER A 94 10.28 4.36 7.01
C SER A 94 9.79 3.66 5.73
N SER A 95 10.16 4.23 4.60
CA SER A 95 9.75 3.70 3.29
C SER A 95 10.16 2.24 3.08
N ALA A 96 11.39 1.88 3.43
CA ALA A 96 11.89 0.51 3.29
C ALA A 96 11.16 -0.47 4.22
N SER A 97 10.87 -0.06 5.45
CA SER A 97 10.10 -0.87 6.40
C SER A 97 8.66 -1.06 5.96
N ARG A 98 8.01 0.00 5.49
CA ARG A 98 6.65 -0.09 4.90
C ARG A 98 6.63 -0.99 3.67
N PHE A 99 7.66 -0.90 2.81
CA PHE A 99 7.78 -1.79 1.64
C PHE A 99 7.83 -3.26 2.06
N ALA A 100 8.75 -3.63 2.94
CA ALA A 100 8.88 -5.02 3.41
C ALA A 100 7.60 -5.51 4.10
N LYS A 101 7.02 -4.67 4.97
CA LYS A 101 5.80 -5.00 5.71
C LYS A 101 4.59 -5.22 4.81
N VAL A 102 4.33 -4.30 3.87
CA VAL A 102 3.17 -4.43 2.99
C VAL A 102 3.37 -5.52 1.95
N ALA A 103 4.62 -5.76 1.47
CA ALA A 103 4.92 -6.87 0.58
C ALA A 103 4.65 -8.22 1.27
N PHE A 104 5.15 -8.43 2.49
CA PHE A 104 4.86 -9.62 3.28
C PHE A 104 3.36 -9.80 3.50
N THR A 105 2.67 -8.74 3.93
CA THR A 105 1.24 -8.77 4.21
C THR A 105 0.44 -9.12 2.94
N LYS A 106 0.70 -8.44 1.82
CA LYS A 106 0.01 -8.69 0.54
C LYS A 106 0.21 -10.11 0.04
N LEU A 107 1.47 -10.59 0.04
CA LEU A 107 1.81 -11.91 -0.52
C LEU A 107 1.28 -13.08 0.31
N ASN A 108 0.97 -12.86 1.59
CA ASN A 108 0.46 -13.89 2.49
C ASN A 108 -1.03 -13.71 2.87
N SER A 109 -1.65 -12.61 2.43
CA SER A 109 -3.07 -12.36 2.65
C SER A 109 -3.94 -13.26 1.79
N VAL A 110 -5.07 -13.67 2.34
CA VAL A 110 -6.10 -14.44 1.63
C VAL A 110 -7.35 -13.57 1.54
N SER A 111 -7.83 -13.39 0.33
CA SER A 111 -9.10 -12.71 0.08
C SER A 111 -10.27 -13.70 0.14
N GLY A 112 -11.47 -13.20 0.45
CA GLY A 112 -12.70 -13.94 0.22
C GLY A 112 -13.14 -13.93 -1.25
N ASP A 113 -14.25 -14.60 -1.55
CA ASP A 113 -14.74 -14.80 -2.92
C ASP A 113 -15.58 -13.63 -3.46
N SER A 114 -16.07 -12.75 -2.59
CA SER A 114 -16.87 -11.60 -2.97
C SER A 114 -16.02 -10.34 -3.18
N GLU A 115 -16.53 -9.42 -4.00
CA GLU A 115 -15.92 -8.10 -4.19
C GLU A 115 -15.79 -7.35 -2.85
N GLY A 116 -16.81 -7.37 -2.02
CA GLY A 116 -16.77 -6.69 -0.72
C GLY A 116 -15.67 -7.22 0.19
N GLU A 117 -15.46 -8.53 0.22
CA GLU A 117 -14.37 -9.16 0.96
C GLU A 117 -13.00 -8.79 0.37
N SER A 118 -12.87 -8.81 -0.96
CA SER A 118 -11.62 -8.42 -1.63
C SER A 118 -11.27 -6.96 -1.38
N VAL A 119 -12.24 -6.06 -1.47
CA VAL A 119 -12.07 -4.63 -1.17
C VAL A 119 -11.71 -4.44 0.31
N SER A 120 -12.42 -5.10 1.23
CA SER A 120 -12.10 -5.06 2.66
C SER A 120 -10.68 -5.55 2.92
N GLN A 121 -10.28 -6.69 2.33
CA GLN A 121 -8.93 -7.23 2.49
C GLN A 121 -7.86 -6.27 1.96
N PHE A 122 -8.12 -5.58 0.85
CA PHE A 122 -7.22 -4.56 0.31
C PHE A 122 -6.96 -3.42 1.33
N PHE A 123 -8.02 -2.92 1.97
CA PHE A 123 -7.88 -1.89 3.01
C PHE A 123 -7.15 -2.42 4.25
N HIS A 124 -7.30 -3.69 4.63
CA HIS A 124 -6.51 -4.30 5.70
C HIS A 124 -5.02 -4.39 5.35
N ILE A 125 -4.68 -4.71 4.10
CA ILE A 125 -3.29 -4.76 3.63
C ILE A 125 -2.67 -3.36 3.76
N LEU A 126 -3.30 -2.33 3.22
CA LEU A 126 -2.78 -0.96 3.27
C LEU A 126 -2.82 -0.37 4.68
N GLY A 127 -3.84 -0.68 5.49
CA GLY A 127 -3.91 -0.28 6.89
C GLY A 127 -2.73 -0.80 7.74
N SER A 128 -2.06 -1.86 7.29
CA SER A 128 -0.86 -2.35 7.97
C SER A 128 0.32 -1.37 7.94
N VAL A 129 0.30 -0.39 7.04
CA VAL A 129 1.35 0.63 6.85
C VAL A 129 0.82 2.06 6.96
N ASP A 130 -0.35 2.24 7.56
CA ASP A 130 -0.90 3.55 7.86
C ASP A 130 0.02 4.36 8.77
N GLN A 131 0.13 5.65 8.48
CA GLN A 131 0.90 6.59 9.27
C GLN A 131 -0.04 7.37 10.20
N GLN A 132 0.15 7.17 11.50
CA GLN A 132 -0.66 7.80 12.54
C GLN A 132 -0.12 9.19 12.89
N ARG A 133 -1.03 10.11 13.19
CA ARG A 133 -0.66 11.46 13.64
C ARG A 133 0.21 11.40 14.91
N GLY A 134 1.35 12.06 14.87
CA GLY A 134 2.31 12.10 15.97
C GLY A 134 3.45 11.09 15.86
N CYS A 135 3.36 10.10 14.96
CA CYS A 135 4.38 9.05 14.83
C CYS A 135 5.47 9.35 13.81
N CYS A 136 5.27 10.34 12.93
CA CYS A 136 6.25 10.79 11.94
C CYS A 136 6.24 12.32 11.88
N GLU A 137 7.19 12.97 12.54
CA GLU A 137 7.32 14.43 12.55
C GLU A 137 8.11 14.89 11.32
N VAL A 138 7.57 15.86 10.59
CA VAL A 138 8.19 16.46 9.40
C VAL A 138 8.88 17.78 9.76
N SER A 139 8.27 18.56 10.63
CA SER A 139 8.79 19.81 11.22
C SER A 139 7.98 20.13 12.47
N ASP A 140 8.39 21.15 13.23
CA ASP A 140 7.69 21.55 14.46
C ASP A 140 6.16 21.41 14.37
N VAL A 141 5.60 20.49 15.17
CA VAL A 141 4.17 20.21 15.30
C VAL A 141 3.47 19.81 14.00
N LYS A 142 4.21 19.44 12.95
CA LYS A 142 3.65 18.91 11.68
C LYS A 142 4.02 17.45 11.52
N TYR A 143 3.02 16.64 11.23
CA TYR A 143 3.14 15.18 11.14
C TYR A 143 2.75 14.67 9.77
N GLU A 144 3.50 13.71 9.27
CA GLU A 144 3.07 12.91 8.13
C GLU A 144 1.99 11.93 8.59
N ILE A 145 0.90 11.87 7.84
CA ILE A 145 -0.23 10.96 8.13
C ILE A 145 -0.78 10.39 6.83
N THR A 146 -1.42 9.25 6.90
CA THR A 146 -2.18 8.69 5.79
C THR A 146 -3.46 9.50 5.61
N LEU A 147 -3.47 10.45 4.67
CA LEU A 147 -4.63 11.33 4.43
C LEU A 147 -5.85 10.55 3.93
N TYR A 148 -5.62 9.60 3.03
CA TYR A 148 -6.64 8.70 2.50
C TYR A 148 -5.97 7.43 1.99
N THR A 149 -6.77 6.37 1.88
CA THR A 149 -6.40 5.11 1.22
C THR A 149 -7.43 4.84 0.13
N SER A 150 -6.98 4.38 -1.03
CA SER A 150 -7.88 4.11 -2.15
C SER A 150 -7.61 2.75 -2.79
N CYS A 151 -8.67 2.20 -3.39
CA CYS A 151 -8.69 0.94 -4.11
C CYS A 151 -9.49 1.11 -5.39
N CYS A 152 -8.98 0.59 -6.50
CA CYS A 152 -9.70 0.59 -7.78
C CYS A 152 -10.10 -0.84 -8.15
N ASN A 153 -11.39 -1.08 -8.39
CA ASN A 153 -11.84 -2.24 -9.13
C ASN A 153 -11.88 -1.88 -10.62
N ALA A 154 -10.79 -2.23 -11.33
CA ALA A 154 -10.64 -1.89 -12.74
C ALA A 154 -11.66 -2.62 -13.65
N ASP A 155 -12.09 -3.84 -13.28
CA ASP A 155 -13.08 -4.60 -14.05
C ASP A 155 -14.47 -3.94 -14.02
N LYS A 156 -14.82 -3.28 -12.91
CA LYS A 156 -16.12 -2.65 -12.70
C LYS A 156 -16.09 -1.12 -12.77
N GLY A 157 -14.92 -0.52 -12.93
CA GLY A 157 -14.77 0.93 -12.95
C GLY A 157 -15.22 1.60 -11.63
N ILE A 158 -14.95 0.98 -10.50
CA ILE A 158 -15.32 1.52 -9.19
C ILE A 158 -14.07 1.92 -8.42
N TYR A 159 -14.06 3.16 -7.94
CA TYR A 159 -13.04 3.71 -7.05
C TYR A 159 -13.55 3.71 -5.62
N TYR A 160 -12.87 3.01 -4.73
CA TYR A 160 -13.17 2.95 -3.31
C TYR A 160 -12.15 3.78 -2.54
N TYR A 161 -12.56 4.39 -1.41
CA TYR A 161 -11.64 5.13 -0.56
C TYR A 161 -12.10 5.17 0.89
N THR A 162 -11.13 5.37 1.79
CA THR A 162 -11.31 5.80 3.18
C THR A 162 -10.48 7.06 3.40
N THR A 163 -10.76 7.82 4.44
CA THR A 163 -9.96 8.98 4.84
C THR A 163 -9.51 8.86 6.28
N TYR A 164 -8.56 9.68 6.71
CA TYR A 164 -7.98 9.60 8.06
C TYR A 164 -9.03 9.59 9.17
N ASN A 165 -10.07 10.41 9.07
CA ASN A 165 -11.14 10.51 10.08
C ASN A 165 -12.39 9.69 9.72
N ASN A 166 -12.45 9.10 8.53
CA ASN A 166 -13.59 8.29 8.10
C ASN A 166 -13.11 6.93 7.61
N HIS A 167 -13.25 5.92 8.45
CA HIS A 167 -12.90 4.54 8.13
C HIS A 167 -14.00 3.80 7.37
N GLN A 168 -15.17 4.42 7.16
CA GLN A 168 -16.21 3.87 6.31
C GLN A 168 -15.73 3.88 4.85
N ILE A 169 -15.76 2.73 4.19
CA ILE A 169 -15.43 2.63 2.77
C ILE A 169 -16.50 3.39 1.97
N CYS A 170 -16.05 4.40 1.24
CA CYS A 170 -16.85 5.17 0.29
C CYS A 170 -16.48 4.75 -1.13
N ALA A 171 -17.39 4.92 -2.09
CA ALA A 171 -17.16 4.52 -3.47
C ALA A 171 -17.71 5.52 -4.47
N VAL A 172 -17.02 5.61 -5.61
CA VAL A 172 -17.49 6.30 -6.82
C VAL A 172 -17.52 5.29 -7.96
N ASP A 173 -18.68 5.11 -8.56
CA ASP A 173 -18.90 4.23 -9.71
C ASP A 173 -18.88 5.09 -10.98
N MET A 174 -17.88 4.89 -11.85
CA MET A 174 -17.73 5.67 -13.08
C MET A 174 -18.90 5.47 -14.05
N HIS A 175 -19.60 4.34 -13.98
CA HIS A 175 -20.73 4.07 -14.88
C HIS A 175 -22.03 4.76 -14.45
N LYS A 176 -22.04 5.47 -13.32
CA LYS A 176 -23.17 6.29 -12.86
C LYS A 176 -23.09 7.74 -13.31
N ILE A 177 -22.11 8.06 -14.14
CA ILE A 177 -21.97 9.38 -14.76
C ILE A 177 -21.90 9.23 -16.28
N ASP A 178 -22.21 10.29 -16.99
CA ASP A 178 -21.98 10.38 -18.43
C ASP A 178 -20.48 10.56 -18.67
N LEU A 179 -19.82 9.55 -19.26
CA LEU A 179 -18.37 9.56 -19.53
C LEU A 179 -17.99 10.40 -20.75
N ASP A 180 -18.98 10.79 -21.58
CA ASP A 180 -18.78 11.56 -22.81
C ASP A 180 -18.89 13.07 -22.59
N ILE A 181 -19.18 13.53 -21.36
CA ILE A 181 -19.25 14.97 -21.07
C ILE A 181 -17.87 15.61 -21.19
N ALA A 182 -17.82 16.84 -21.69
CA ALA A 182 -16.58 17.60 -21.85
C ALA A 182 -16.06 18.19 -20.52
N GLU A 183 -16.88 18.27 -19.49
CA GLU A 183 -16.55 18.85 -18.19
C GLU A 183 -16.17 17.77 -17.18
N LEU A 184 -15.23 18.10 -16.28
CA LEU A 184 -14.83 17.19 -15.18
C LEU A 184 -15.94 17.11 -14.14
N THR A 185 -16.38 15.89 -13.83
CA THR A 185 -17.24 15.62 -12.68
C THR A 185 -16.37 15.47 -11.42
N ALA A 186 -16.55 16.38 -10.47
CA ALA A 186 -15.81 16.37 -9.21
C ALA A 186 -16.68 15.91 -8.03
N TYR A 187 -16.11 15.08 -7.17
CA TYR A 187 -16.74 14.62 -5.94
C TYR A 187 -15.94 15.12 -4.74
N THR A 188 -16.61 15.75 -3.79
CA THR A 188 -16.00 16.10 -2.50
C THR A 188 -15.83 14.84 -1.66
N PRO A 189 -14.60 14.49 -1.21
CA PRO A 189 -14.40 13.34 -0.36
C PRO A 189 -15.19 13.44 0.95
N ILE A 190 -15.75 12.31 1.39
CA ILE A 190 -16.42 12.20 2.68
C ILE A 190 -15.35 12.00 3.76
N THR A 191 -15.02 13.06 4.48
CA THR A 191 -13.92 13.08 5.45
C THR A 191 -14.37 12.84 6.89
N GLU A 192 -15.65 12.94 7.19
CA GLU A 192 -16.19 12.76 8.53
C GLU A 192 -16.86 11.41 8.68
N GLY A 193 -16.34 10.60 9.60
CA GLY A 193 -16.93 9.31 9.96
C GLY A 193 -18.09 9.48 10.95
N LYS A 194 -19.02 8.52 10.91
CA LYS A 194 -20.16 8.46 11.85
C LYS A 194 -20.00 7.27 12.77
N VAL A 195 -20.18 7.48 14.07
CA VAL A 195 -20.33 6.37 15.03
C VAL A 195 -21.77 5.87 14.94
N LEU A 196 -21.93 4.59 14.65
CA LEU A 196 -23.25 3.93 14.64
C LEU A 196 -23.47 3.27 16.01
N PHE A 197 -24.39 3.81 16.80
CA PHE A 197 -24.81 3.18 18.04
C PHE A 197 -25.79 2.04 17.74
N GLN A 198 -25.61 0.91 18.44
CA GLN A 198 -26.47 -0.28 18.27
C GLN A 198 -27.59 -0.35 19.31
N ASN A 199 -27.64 0.59 20.23
CA ASN A 199 -28.65 0.71 21.27
C ASN A 199 -29.39 2.04 21.16
#